data_9540f0379c0349612c63173d8b93554e
#
_entry.id   9540f0379c0349612c63173d8b93554e
#
_cell.length_a   1.000
_cell.length_b   1.000
_cell.length_c   1.000
_cell.angle_alpha   90.00
_cell.angle_beta   90.00
_cell.angle_gamma   90.00
#
_symmetry.space_group_name_H-M   'P 1'
#
loop_
_entity.id
_entity.type
_entity.pdbx_description
1 polymer ?
#
loop_
_entity_poly.entity_id
_entity_poly.type
_entity_poly.pdbx_seq_one_letter_code
_entity_poly.pdbx_strand_id
1 'polypeptide(L)'
;MTPVTSAAAPQTPPAGLLDDALRALEPTFRLDNLVALSLDRALYHGWDRVLKRPVSIRVHLAAEAPGRAWFMRETETLAQLDHPAIRHVYAAGEIASFAYRTANWIEGESLADALRRGPRPIPQSMSLIRDLLSALEHAHARGIIMRRIVPSTLMINSGGQGVITDLRYSNWCLPYLPAMPTDDPSAAYMAPEVRAGEAGEPASDVYSIAANIYAALTGNPPDADPARIVPPRQQRQAIPAAVERVIVRALSRVPKDRYYTATEMLEDFVTDAGTFQVLAAAPTVTESGFERRLRRALGDDYELLEEIGAGGFGRVYRARDLALERDVAIKVLHPALTADPGVLERFRREAQLAARLRHPNIVSIYDIMGRAGLTWYTMEYVPGSSMAQVIHRQGTFSLDQTERLLNEALSALEHAHSLGLIHRDLKPENMLIEPDGRLRITDFGLALALRGGARFGGATSRSGTPQFAAPEQLLGERVDQRADLYSLSAVAYFGLLGRPPFSGKTPEQILAKQTTDDIPPLSAERRDVPREVEDVLRRALRSEPTERYHSASAFHAAVRGAFGGFLRRLAALFRPES
;
A
#
# COMPACT_ATOMS: atom_id res chain seq x y z
N MET A 1 41.52 24.77 -33.55
CA MET A 1 42.10 24.02 -32.42
C MET A 1 42.07 24.92 -31.20
N THR A 2 41.10 24.79 -30.38
CA THR A 2 41.02 25.37 -29.03
C THR A 2 40.52 24.25 -28.12
N PRO A 3 41.16 24.00 -26.97
CA PRO A 3 40.87 22.81 -26.16
C PRO A 3 39.56 23.00 -25.40
N VAL A 4 38.78 21.93 -25.41
CA VAL A 4 37.57 21.75 -24.59
C VAL A 4 38.01 21.75 -23.12
N THR A 5 37.57 22.75 -22.38
CA THR A 5 37.81 22.90 -20.95
C THR A 5 37.04 21.82 -20.18
N SER A 6 37.82 21.03 -19.51
CA SER A 6 37.65 20.29 -18.26
C SER A 6 36.25 20.30 -17.62
N ALA A 7 35.66 19.12 -17.52
CA ALA A 7 34.63 18.83 -16.53
C ALA A 7 35.16 19.23 -15.13
N ALA A 8 34.41 20.06 -14.43
CA ALA A 8 34.74 20.47 -13.07
C ALA A 8 34.87 19.23 -12.18
N ALA A 9 35.99 19.10 -11.52
CA ALA A 9 36.24 18.06 -10.53
C ALA A 9 35.15 18.11 -9.44
N PRO A 10 34.73 16.96 -8.86
CA PRO A 10 33.78 16.95 -7.77
C PRO A 10 34.35 17.79 -6.62
N GLN A 11 33.67 18.90 -6.31
CA GLN A 11 34.06 19.74 -5.19
C GLN A 11 33.78 18.94 -3.91
N THR A 12 34.78 18.74 -3.10
CA THR A 12 34.67 18.12 -1.78
C THR A 12 33.96 19.05 -0.82
N PRO A 13 33.10 18.54 0.09
CA PRO A 13 32.50 19.35 1.14
C PRO A 13 33.58 20.03 2.00
N PRO A 14 33.24 21.15 2.70
CA PRO A 14 34.19 21.83 3.56
C PRO A 14 34.84 20.86 4.55
N ALA A 15 36.17 20.84 4.56
CA ALA A 15 36.94 19.98 5.45
C ALA A 15 36.52 20.22 6.92
N GLY A 16 36.19 19.15 7.64
CA GLY A 16 35.78 19.19 9.03
C GLY A 16 34.27 19.07 9.28
N LEU A 17 33.40 19.59 8.38
CA LEU A 17 31.95 19.54 8.60
C LEU A 17 31.41 18.09 8.54
N LEU A 18 31.95 17.29 7.66
CA LEU A 18 31.61 15.87 7.57
C LEU A 18 32.07 15.11 8.81
N ASP A 19 33.29 15.39 9.30
CA ASP A 19 33.85 14.74 10.49
C ASP A 19 33.07 15.11 11.77
N ASP A 20 32.58 16.33 11.87
CA ASP A 20 31.72 16.77 12.96
C ASP A 20 30.36 16.06 12.94
N ALA A 21 29.77 15.92 11.75
CA ALA A 21 28.52 15.19 11.57
C ALA A 21 28.70 13.69 11.94
N LEU A 22 29.78 13.07 11.50
CA LEU A 22 30.09 11.68 11.82
C LEU A 22 30.25 11.47 13.34
N ARG A 23 31.05 12.33 14.00
CA ARG A 23 31.24 12.26 15.46
C ARG A 23 29.94 12.43 16.23
N ALA A 24 29.06 13.30 15.78
CA ALA A 24 27.78 13.55 16.46
C ALA A 24 26.79 12.37 16.29
N LEU A 25 26.86 11.63 15.19
CA LEU A 25 26.00 10.47 14.92
C LEU A 25 26.52 9.16 15.52
N GLU A 26 27.83 9.04 15.78
CA GLU A 26 28.51 7.83 16.25
C GLU A 26 27.94 7.20 17.53
N PRO A 27 27.45 7.95 18.53
CA PRO A 27 26.83 7.34 19.70
C PRO A 27 25.60 6.49 19.39
N THR A 28 24.81 6.90 18.38
CA THR A 28 23.54 6.26 18.01
C THR A 28 23.72 5.29 16.85
N PHE A 29 24.61 5.63 15.89
CA PHE A 29 24.80 4.86 14.66
C PHE A 29 26.27 4.46 14.47
N ARG A 30 26.50 3.24 14.02
CA ARG A 30 27.80 2.85 13.46
C ARG A 30 27.74 3.12 11.95
N LEU A 31 28.67 3.92 11.45
CA LEU A 31 28.81 4.26 10.04
C LEU A 31 29.83 3.28 9.42
N ASP A 32 29.36 2.40 8.54
CA ASP A 32 30.21 1.33 7.99
C ASP A 32 30.90 1.79 6.69
N ASN A 33 30.12 2.20 5.68
CA ASN A 33 30.65 2.56 4.37
C ASN A 33 29.99 3.85 3.83
N LEU A 34 30.80 4.74 3.27
CA LEU A 34 30.33 5.86 2.44
C LEU A 34 29.86 5.32 1.10
N VAL A 35 28.58 5.48 0.79
CA VAL A 35 27.95 4.98 -0.43
C VAL A 35 27.95 6.02 -1.54
N ALA A 36 27.68 7.28 -1.17
CA ALA A 36 27.68 8.41 -2.10
C ALA A 36 28.04 9.70 -1.39
N LEU A 37 28.78 10.57 -2.09
CA LEU A 37 29.15 11.89 -1.62
C LEU A 37 28.88 12.91 -2.71
N SER A 38 28.26 14.04 -2.35
CA SER A 38 28.11 15.24 -3.17
C SER A 38 28.48 16.47 -2.34
N LEU A 39 28.48 17.66 -2.96
CA LEU A 39 28.82 18.92 -2.28
C LEU A 39 28.08 19.16 -0.97
N ASP A 40 26.81 18.81 -0.95
CA ASP A 40 25.87 19.11 0.11
C ASP A 40 25.40 17.88 0.88
N ARG A 41 25.77 16.66 0.48
CA ARG A 41 25.20 15.43 1.02
C ARG A 41 26.17 14.27 1.05
N ALA A 42 26.08 13.50 2.12
CA ALA A 42 26.72 12.19 2.23
C ALA A 42 25.67 11.12 2.52
N LEU A 43 25.80 9.96 1.89
CA LEU A 43 24.99 8.78 2.14
C LEU A 43 25.88 7.65 2.65
N TYR A 44 25.54 7.14 3.83
CA TYR A 44 26.24 6.02 4.47
C TYR A 44 25.34 4.79 4.54
N HIS A 45 25.95 3.65 4.35
CA HIS A 45 25.48 2.41 4.95
C HIS A 45 25.98 2.37 6.40
N GLY A 46 25.11 2.04 7.33
CA GLY A 46 25.49 1.96 8.73
C GLY A 46 24.54 1.05 9.52
N TRP A 47 24.75 1.04 10.82
CA TRP A 47 24.02 0.21 11.75
C TRP A 47 23.44 1.05 12.88
N ASP A 48 22.14 0.94 13.10
CA ASP A 48 21.47 1.50 14.28
C ASP A 48 21.87 0.66 15.50
N ARG A 49 22.61 1.26 16.43
CA ARG A 49 23.14 0.56 17.62
C ARG A 49 22.06 0.20 18.62
N VAL A 50 21.00 1.00 18.68
CA VAL A 50 19.86 0.83 19.60
C VAL A 50 18.93 -0.25 19.08
N LEU A 51 18.49 -0.13 17.83
CA LEU A 51 17.53 -1.04 17.21
C LEU A 51 18.19 -2.25 16.52
N LYS A 52 19.52 -2.32 16.53
CA LYS A 52 20.33 -3.44 15.99
C LYS A 52 19.94 -3.83 14.56
N ARG A 53 19.83 -2.84 13.68
CA ARG A 53 19.43 -3.05 12.28
C ARG A 53 20.29 -2.25 11.31
N PRO A 54 20.44 -2.71 10.04
CA PRO A 54 21.10 -1.92 9.00
C PRO A 54 20.23 -0.73 8.63
N VAL A 55 20.87 0.41 8.40
CA VAL A 55 20.21 1.67 8.03
C VAL A 55 20.99 2.39 6.92
N SER A 56 20.28 3.11 6.09
CA SER A 56 20.87 4.17 5.29
C SER A 56 20.83 5.47 6.09
N ILE A 57 21.98 6.14 6.18
CA ILE A 57 22.11 7.40 6.91
C ILE A 57 22.47 8.47 5.87
N ARG A 58 21.56 9.40 5.62
CA ARG A 58 21.80 10.54 4.75
C ARG A 58 22.04 11.77 5.60
N VAL A 59 23.20 12.41 5.37
CA VAL A 59 23.60 13.65 6.05
C VAL A 59 23.56 14.78 5.03
N HIS A 60 22.93 15.89 5.39
CA HIS A 60 22.94 17.12 4.61
C HIS A 60 23.92 18.12 5.26
N LEU A 61 24.93 18.47 4.48
CA LEU A 61 26.11 19.21 4.94
C LEU A 61 26.05 20.72 4.65
N ALA A 62 24.95 21.24 4.08
CA ALA A 62 24.84 22.66 3.81
C ALA A 62 24.67 23.45 5.12
N ALA A 63 25.59 24.35 5.37
CA ALA A 63 25.50 25.28 6.52
C ALA A 63 24.35 26.28 6.38
N GLU A 64 23.85 26.51 5.17
CA GLU A 64 22.81 27.50 4.89
C GLU A 64 21.41 26.97 5.21
N ALA A 65 20.61 27.82 5.88
CA ALA A 65 19.25 27.49 6.32
C ALA A 65 18.32 26.99 5.20
N PRO A 66 18.30 27.54 3.98
CA PRO A 66 17.40 27.07 2.93
C PRO A 66 17.62 25.60 2.52
N GLY A 67 18.87 25.14 2.44
CA GLY A 67 19.20 23.78 2.08
C GLY A 67 18.75 22.76 3.13
N ARG A 68 18.87 23.09 4.41
CA ARG A 68 18.40 22.25 5.52
C ARG A 68 16.88 22.18 5.55
N ALA A 69 16.20 23.30 5.40
CA ALA A 69 14.74 23.35 5.34
C ALA A 69 14.19 22.49 4.20
N TRP A 70 14.84 22.53 3.03
CA TRP A 70 14.49 21.65 1.91
C TRP A 70 14.69 20.17 2.23
N PHE A 71 15.85 19.81 2.81
CA PHE A 71 16.13 18.43 3.21
C PHE A 71 15.12 17.89 4.24
N MET A 72 14.77 18.72 5.23
CA MET A 72 13.76 18.35 6.22
C MET A 72 12.38 18.20 5.58
N ARG A 73 12.01 19.10 4.67
CA ARG A 73 10.73 18.99 3.94
C ARG A 73 10.65 17.75 3.05
N GLU A 74 11.71 17.40 2.35
CA GLU A 74 11.81 16.12 1.62
C GLU A 74 11.62 14.94 2.58
N THR A 75 12.27 14.99 3.72
CA THR A 75 12.21 13.93 4.73
C THR A 75 10.81 13.77 5.32
N GLU A 76 10.14 14.87 5.66
CA GLU A 76 8.74 14.87 6.10
C GLU A 76 7.80 14.30 5.03
N THR A 77 8.02 14.65 3.77
CA THR A 77 7.24 14.14 2.64
C THR A 77 7.39 12.63 2.50
N LEU A 78 8.63 12.12 2.55
CA LEU A 78 8.91 10.68 2.53
C LEU A 78 8.31 9.95 3.73
N ALA A 79 8.38 10.55 4.93
CA ALA A 79 7.87 9.93 6.14
C ALA A 79 6.34 9.75 6.16
N GLN A 80 5.61 10.49 5.31
CA GLN A 80 4.16 10.33 5.14
C GLN A 80 3.78 9.19 4.20
N LEU A 81 4.75 8.60 3.48
CA LEU A 81 4.54 7.54 2.51
C LEU A 81 4.97 6.20 3.10
N ASP A 82 3.99 5.38 3.48
CA ASP A 82 4.23 4.00 3.90
C ASP A 82 3.80 3.04 2.78
N HIS A 83 4.76 2.67 1.93
CA HIS A 83 4.56 1.80 0.79
C HIS A 83 5.82 0.97 0.51
N PRO A 84 5.72 -0.34 0.20
CA PRO A 84 6.88 -1.22 0.02
C PRO A 84 7.82 -0.78 -1.12
N ALA A 85 7.30 -0.09 -2.12
CA ALA A 85 8.08 0.47 -3.24
C ALA A 85 8.47 1.95 -3.03
N ILE A 86 8.41 2.46 -1.80
CA ILE A 86 8.93 3.78 -1.40
C ILE A 86 9.84 3.58 -0.20
N ARG A 87 10.97 4.28 -0.18
CA ARG A 87 11.93 4.21 0.94
C ARG A 87 11.28 4.64 2.24
N HIS A 88 11.31 3.78 3.24
CA HIS A 88 10.75 4.06 4.55
C HIS A 88 11.75 4.83 5.42
N VAL A 89 11.34 6.01 5.90
CA VAL A 89 12.13 6.85 6.81
C VAL A 89 11.89 6.41 8.26
N TYR A 90 13.00 6.22 9.00
CA TYR A 90 12.94 5.82 10.41
C TYR A 90 12.99 6.99 11.37
N ALA A 91 13.94 7.90 11.15
CA ALA A 91 14.12 9.08 11.96
C ALA A 91 14.82 10.19 11.18
N ALA A 92 14.64 11.40 11.61
CA ALA A 92 15.37 12.56 11.12
C ALA A 92 15.64 13.53 12.27
N GLY A 93 16.66 14.37 12.09
CA GLY A 93 16.97 15.40 13.07
C GLY A 93 17.97 16.42 12.53
N GLU A 94 18.09 17.50 13.27
CA GLU A 94 19.11 18.53 13.05
C GLU A 94 20.07 18.52 14.23
N ILE A 95 21.37 18.56 13.94
CA ILE A 95 22.43 18.63 14.96
C ILE A 95 23.38 19.74 14.53
N ALA A 96 23.43 20.79 15.33
CA ALA A 96 24.29 21.97 15.09
C ALA A 96 24.17 22.52 13.65
N SER A 97 25.15 22.21 12.78
CA SER A 97 25.27 22.76 11.42
C SER A 97 24.81 21.80 10.31
N PHE A 98 24.29 20.62 10.64
CA PHE A 98 23.85 19.64 9.66
C PHE A 98 22.48 19.02 10.00
N ALA A 99 21.81 18.48 8.98
CA ALA A 99 20.60 17.69 9.15
C ALA A 99 20.87 16.26 8.71
N TYR A 100 20.15 15.30 9.30
CA TYR A 100 20.28 13.89 8.90
C TYR A 100 18.92 13.21 8.86
N ARG A 101 18.84 12.13 8.09
CA ARG A 101 17.74 11.16 8.17
C ARG A 101 18.28 9.74 8.11
N THR A 102 17.60 8.86 8.79
CA THR A 102 17.82 7.42 8.70
C THR A 102 16.62 6.76 8.05
N ALA A 103 16.88 5.76 7.23
CA ALA A 103 15.86 5.05 6.50
C ALA A 103 16.27 3.57 6.36
N ASN A 104 15.37 2.72 5.86
CA ASN A 104 15.70 1.34 5.57
C ASN A 104 16.88 1.23 4.59
N TRP A 105 17.79 0.31 4.87
CA TRP A 105 18.80 -0.09 3.90
C TRP A 105 18.15 -0.98 2.84
N ILE A 106 18.35 -0.64 1.56
CA ILE A 106 17.86 -1.42 0.43
C ILE A 106 19.05 -2.16 -0.16
N GLU A 107 19.09 -3.46 0.04
CA GLU A 107 20.07 -4.33 -0.61
C GLU A 107 19.72 -4.44 -2.09
N GLY A 108 20.63 -4.01 -2.96
CA GLY A 108 20.41 -3.99 -4.40
C GLY A 108 21.25 -2.93 -5.10
N GLU A 109 20.80 -2.52 -6.26
CA GLU A 109 21.48 -1.53 -7.09
C GLU A 109 20.50 -0.44 -7.58
N SER A 110 21.01 0.70 -8.01
CA SER A 110 20.17 1.69 -8.68
C SER A 110 19.81 1.23 -10.10
N LEU A 111 18.66 1.71 -10.62
CA LEU A 111 18.33 1.49 -12.03
C LEU A 111 19.41 2.10 -12.94
N ALA A 112 20.04 3.21 -12.52
CA ALA A 112 21.15 3.81 -13.27
C ALA A 112 22.35 2.86 -13.38
N ASP A 113 22.69 2.14 -12.32
CA ASP A 113 23.75 1.13 -12.33
C ASP A 113 23.40 -0.08 -13.20
N ALA A 114 22.16 -0.52 -13.12
CA ALA A 114 21.65 -1.60 -13.96
C ALA A 114 21.71 -1.25 -15.45
N LEU A 115 21.33 -0.02 -15.82
CA LEU A 115 21.35 0.47 -17.21
C LEU A 115 22.76 0.57 -17.81
N ARG A 116 23.81 0.77 -16.99
CA ARG A 116 25.19 0.73 -17.47
C ARG A 116 25.61 -0.64 -18.04
N ARG A 117 24.91 -1.70 -17.66
CA ARG A 117 25.11 -3.06 -18.19
C ARG A 117 24.27 -3.37 -19.41
N GLY A 118 23.41 -2.44 -19.83
CA GLY A 118 22.52 -2.58 -20.98
C GLY A 118 21.05 -2.77 -20.62
N PRO A 119 20.20 -3.08 -21.61
CA PRO A 119 18.76 -3.23 -21.42
C PRO A 119 18.43 -4.42 -20.51
N ARG A 120 17.43 -4.24 -19.66
CA ARG A 120 16.98 -5.29 -18.75
C ARG A 120 16.13 -6.35 -19.47
N PRO A 121 16.05 -7.57 -18.92
CA PRO A 121 15.07 -8.55 -19.37
C PRO A 121 13.64 -8.00 -19.27
N ILE A 122 12.82 -8.23 -20.30
CA ILE A 122 11.45 -7.68 -20.39
C ILE A 122 10.61 -8.05 -19.16
N PRO A 123 10.57 -9.32 -18.68
CA PRO A 123 9.79 -9.69 -17.51
C PRO A 123 10.19 -8.92 -16.23
N GLN A 124 11.49 -8.69 -16.01
CA GLN A 124 11.99 -7.92 -14.88
C GLN A 124 11.62 -6.44 -14.98
N SER A 125 11.59 -5.89 -16.21
CA SER A 125 11.11 -4.52 -16.45
C SER A 125 9.61 -4.39 -16.19
N MET A 126 8.83 -5.41 -16.49
CA MET A 126 7.38 -5.44 -16.22
C MET A 126 7.07 -5.50 -14.72
N SER A 127 7.84 -6.27 -13.93
CA SER A 127 7.70 -6.28 -12.46
C SER A 127 8.00 -4.89 -11.87
N LEU A 128 9.05 -4.24 -12.37
CA LEU A 128 9.42 -2.88 -11.96
C LEU A 128 8.29 -1.86 -12.23
N ILE A 129 7.60 -1.98 -13.38
CA ILE A 129 6.44 -1.13 -13.73
C ILE A 129 5.36 -1.19 -12.66
N ARG A 130 4.94 -2.40 -12.29
CA ARG A 130 3.87 -2.61 -11.32
C ARG A 130 4.21 -1.98 -9.98
N ASP A 131 5.42 -2.21 -9.48
CA ASP A 131 5.86 -1.71 -8.19
C ASP A 131 5.88 -0.17 -8.17
N LEU A 132 6.42 0.45 -9.23
CA LEU A 132 6.53 1.90 -9.34
C LEU A 132 5.19 2.59 -9.56
N LEU A 133 4.28 2.02 -10.37
CA LEU A 133 2.94 2.58 -10.56
C LEU A 133 2.11 2.48 -9.27
N SER A 134 2.23 1.39 -8.51
CA SER A 134 1.60 1.27 -7.20
C SER A 134 2.12 2.31 -6.20
N ALA A 135 3.43 2.60 -6.23
CA ALA A 135 4.03 3.65 -5.41
C ALA A 135 3.52 5.05 -5.80
N LEU A 136 3.37 5.33 -7.10
CA LEU A 136 2.79 6.59 -7.57
C LEU A 136 1.35 6.77 -7.10
N GLU A 137 0.52 5.76 -7.26
CA GLU A 137 -0.88 5.80 -6.80
C GLU A 137 -0.96 6.16 -5.32
N HIS A 138 -0.10 5.52 -4.51
CA HIS A 138 -0.03 5.77 -3.08
C HIS A 138 0.38 7.23 -2.76
N ALA A 139 1.32 7.81 -3.50
CA ALA A 139 1.75 9.19 -3.34
C ALA A 139 0.68 10.19 -3.82
N HIS A 140 0.09 9.94 -5.00
CA HIS A 140 -0.93 10.78 -5.60
C HIS A 140 -2.20 10.85 -4.74
N ALA A 141 -2.60 9.74 -4.11
CA ALA A 141 -3.71 9.71 -3.15
C ALA A 141 -3.50 10.65 -1.94
N ARG A 142 -2.26 11.07 -1.69
CA ARG A 142 -1.88 12.04 -0.65
C ARG A 142 -1.57 13.44 -1.20
N GLY A 143 -1.84 13.67 -2.46
CA GLY A 143 -1.57 14.95 -3.14
C GLY A 143 -0.08 15.23 -3.38
N ILE A 144 0.77 14.19 -3.33
CA ILE A 144 2.21 14.32 -3.58
C ILE A 144 2.48 13.98 -5.04
N ILE A 145 2.94 14.98 -5.81
CA ILE A 145 3.44 14.83 -7.18
C ILE A 145 4.96 14.80 -7.10
N MET A 146 5.58 13.75 -7.59
CA MET A 146 7.03 13.53 -7.47
C MET A 146 7.84 14.39 -8.44
N ARG A 147 7.28 14.72 -9.61
CA ARG A 147 7.79 15.60 -10.66
C ARG A 147 9.08 15.13 -11.33
N ARG A 148 9.98 14.51 -10.61
CA ARG A 148 11.26 14.02 -11.13
C ARG A 148 11.58 12.66 -10.54
N ILE A 149 11.38 11.64 -11.35
CA ILE A 149 11.76 10.26 -11.05
C ILE A 149 12.82 9.87 -12.08
N VAL A 150 14.03 9.59 -11.61
CA VAL A 150 15.18 9.30 -12.49
C VAL A 150 15.85 7.99 -12.08
N PRO A 151 16.59 7.32 -12.97
CA PRO A 151 17.18 6.02 -12.69
C PRO A 151 18.05 5.95 -11.41
N SER A 152 18.70 7.06 -11.04
CA SER A 152 19.53 7.12 -9.82
C SER A 152 18.71 7.20 -8.53
N THR A 153 17.43 7.55 -8.60
CA THR A 153 16.50 7.59 -7.46
C THR A 153 15.61 6.36 -7.38
N LEU A 154 15.77 5.43 -8.30
CA LEU A 154 15.10 4.14 -8.33
C LEU A 154 16.09 3.04 -7.95
N MET A 155 15.83 2.37 -6.84
CA MET A 155 16.58 1.17 -6.44
C MET A 155 15.83 -0.07 -6.90
N ILE A 156 16.60 -1.08 -7.29
CA ILE A 156 16.12 -2.43 -7.54
C ILE A 156 16.68 -3.29 -6.43
N ASN A 157 15.83 -3.73 -5.53
CA ASN A 157 16.28 -4.54 -4.41
C ASN A 157 16.74 -5.94 -4.86
N SER A 158 17.33 -6.71 -3.95
CA SER A 158 17.79 -8.08 -4.21
C SER A 158 16.67 -9.04 -4.65
N GLY A 159 15.41 -8.71 -4.42
CA GLY A 159 14.23 -9.42 -4.92
C GLY A 159 13.74 -8.94 -6.28
N GLY A 160 14.40 -7.98 -6.92
CA GLY A 160 14.02 -7.43 -8.23
C GLY A 160 12.91 -6.39 -8.17
N GLN A 161 12.44 -5.99 -6.98
CA GLN A 161 11.38 -4.99 -6.79
C GLN A 161 11.93 -3.56 -6.94
N GLY A 162 11.15 -2.69 -7.53
CA GLY A 162 11.46 -1.27 -7.66
C GLY A 162 11.13 -0.49 -6.40
N VAL A 163 12.05 0.38 -5.98
CA VAL A 163 11.84 1.25 -4.80
C VAL A 163 12.25 2.68 -5.13
N ILE A 164 11.35 3.63 -4.94
CA ILE A 164 11.59 5.07 -5.06
C ILE A 164 12.28 5.53 -3.77
N THR A 165 13.42 6.21 -3.90
CA THR A 165 14.27 6.54 -2.74
C THR A 165 14.41 8.04 -2.46
N ASP A 166 13.88 8.90 -3.33
CA ASP A 166 14.10 10.35 -3.26
C ASP A 166 12.88 11.11 -3.80
N LEU A 167 12.41 12.09 -3.05
CA LEU A 167 11.25 12.94 -3.40
C LEU A 167 11.60 14.44 -3.38
N ARG A 168 12.88 14.79 -3.48
CA ARG A 168 13.37 16.17 -3.36
C ARG A 168 12.74 17.17 -4.33
N TYR A 169 12.23 16.70 -5.46
CA TYR A 169 11.60 17.54 -6.48
C TYR A 169 10.07 17.50 -6.42
N SER A 170 9.49 16.89 -5.39
CA SER A 170 8.04 16.84 -5.23
C SER A 170 7.42 18.23 -5.14
N ASN A 171 6.13 18.33 -5.46
CA ASN A 171 5.36 19.57 -5.35
C ASN A 171 5.41 20.17 -3.92
N TRP A 172 5.58 19.35 -2.89
CA TRP A 172 5.71 19.81 -1.52
C TRP A 172 7.06 20.46 -1.21
N CYS A 173 8.07 20.19 -2.03
CA CYS A 173 9.41 20.80 -1.93
C CYS A 173 9.57 22.05 -2.81
N LEU A 174 8.57 22.40 -3.64
CA LEU A 174 8.64 23.50 -4.61
C LEU A 174 9.18 24.83 -4.06
N PRO A 175 8.77 25.31 -2.86
CA PRO A 175 9.26 26.58 -2.32
C PRO A 175 10.77 26.61 -2.04
N TYR A 176 11.41 25.43 -2.02
CA TYR A 176 12.82 25.27 -1.66
C TYR A 176 13.69 24.80 -2.83
N LEU A 177 13.10 24.59 -4.03
CA LEU A 177 13.82 24.04 -5.16
C LEU A 177 14.75 25.09 -5.78
N PRO A 178 16.05 24.74 -6.03
CA PRO A 178 16.90 25.56 -6.87
C PRO A 178 16.42 25.51 -8.33
N ALA A 179 16.79 26.52 -9.09
CA ALA A 179 16.57 26.52 -10.54
C ALA A 179 17.21 25.29 -11.17
N MET A 180 16.48 24.62 -12.07
CA MET A 180 16.99 23.44 -12.78
C MET A 180 18.04 23.86 -13.80
N PRO A 181 19.19 23.17 -13.88
CA PRO A 181 20.15 23.39 -14.97
C PRO A 181 19.49 23.07 -16.32
N THR A 182 19.78 23.91 -17.33
CA THR A 182 19.23 23.74 -18.68
C THR A 182 19.77 22.50 -19.41
N ASP A 183 20.91 22.00 -18.99
CA ASP A 183 21.66 20.86 -19.55
C ASP A 183 21.66 19.62 -18.62
N ASP A 184 20.67 19.51 -17.74
CA ASP A 184 20.54 18.36 -16.83
C ASP A 184 20.35 17.05 -17.64
N PRO A 185 21.27 16.06 -17.52
CA PRO A 185 21.17 14.78 -18.22
C PRO A 185 19.89 14.00 -17.89
N SER A 186 19.22 14.35 -16.80
CA SER A 186 17.97 13.73 -16.39
C SER A 186 16.73 14.31 -17.09
N ALA A 187 16.88 15.33 -17.93
CA ALA A 187 15.77 15.97 -18.64
C ALA A 187 14.92 14.99 -19.47
N ALA A 188 15.52 13.92 -20.00
CA ALA A 188 14.83 12.87 -20.73
C ALA A 188 13.79 12.09 -19.89
N TYR A 189 13.93 12.09 -18.56
CA TYR A 189 13.04 11.41 -17.62
C TYR A 189 11.97 12.32 -17.02
N MET A 190 11.94 13.58 -17.43
CA MET A 190 11.02 14.59 -16.90
C MET A 190 9.99 14.98 -17.94
N ALA A 191 8.75 15.11 -17.50
CA ALA A 191 7.68 15.59 -18.35
C ALA A 191 7.97 17.01 -18.89
N PRO A 192 7.57 17.32 -20.14
CA PRO A 192 7.87 18.60 -20.79
C PRO A 192 7.38 19.82 -19.99
N GLU A 193 6.18 19.76 -19.43
CA GLU A 193 5.58 20.81 -18.60
C GLU A 193 6.37 21.05 -17.31
N VAL A 194 6.88 19.98 -16.69
CA VAL A 194 7.71 20.10 -15.49
C VAL A 194 9.05 20.74 -15.80
N ARG A 195 9.64 20.41 -16.96
CA ARG A 195 10.86 21.08 -17.46
C ARG A 195 10.63 22.55 -17.80
N ALA A 196 9.42 22.89 -18.25
CA ALA A 196 9.01 24.28 -18.47
C ALA A 196 8.79 25.07 -17.16
N GLY A 197 8.90 24.42 -15.99
CA GLY A 197 8.75 25.05 -14.68
C GLY A 197 7.34 24.96 -14.10
N GLU A 198 6.43 24.25 -14.74
CA GLU A 198 5.08 24.05 -14.21
C GLU A 198 5.08 23.15 -12.96
N ALA A 199 4.03 23.25 -12.16
CA ALA A 199 3.90 22.49 -10.92
C ALA A 199 3.88 20.97 -11.14
N GLY A 200 3.41 20.52 -12.31
CA GLY A 200 3.20 19.11 -12.61
C GLY A 200 1.88 18.57 -12.02
N GLU A 201 1.44 17.47 -12.57
CA GLU A 201 0.22 16.75 -12.17
C GLU A 201 0.50 15.23 -12.17
N PRO A 202 -0.43 14.36 -11.75
CA PRO A 202 -0.21 12.90 -11.78
C PRO A 202 0.28 12.37 -13.11
N ALA A 203 -0.22 12.89 -14.23
CA ALA A 203 0.21 12.53 -15.58
C ALA A 203 1.69 12.89 -15.88
N SER A 204 2.27 13.86 -15.14
CA SER A 204 3.70 14.19 -15.24
C SER A 204 4.59 13.09 -14.63
N ASP A 205 4.14 12.48 -13.54
CA ASP A 205 4.84 11.36 -12.90
C ASP A 205 4.68 10.07 -13.72
N VAL A 206 3.52 9.86 -14.34
CA VAL A 206 3.28 8.77 -15.30
C VAL A 206 4.29 8.86 -16.46
N TYR A 207 4.51 10.06 -17.02
CA TYR A 207 5.56 10.28 -18.02
C TYR A 207 6.94 9.86 -17.50
N SER A 208 7.30 10.30 -16.29
CA SER A 208 8.61 10.00 -15.69
C SER A 208 8.83 8.49 -15.49
N ILE A 209 7.82 7.77 -15.03
CA ILE A 209 7.89 6.29 -14.91
C ILE A 209 8.01 5.66 -16.30
N ALA A 210 7.21 6.08 -17.28
CA ALA A 210 7.28 5.54 -18.63
C ALA A 210 8.67 5.75 -19.26
N ALA A 211 9.33 6.90 -19.02
CA ALA A 211 10.69 7.18 -19.47
C ALA A 211 11.72 6.24 -18.81
N ASN A 212 11.58 5.93 -17.53
CA ASN A 212 12.44 4.96 -16.85
C ASN A 212 12.25 3.54 -17.37
N ILE A 213 11.00 3.16 -17.66
CA ILE A 213 10.67 1.85 -18.23
C ILE A 213 11.18 1.74 -19.66
N TYR A 214 11.01 2.80 -20.46
CA TYR A 214 11.59 2.86 -21.80
C TYR A 214 13.11 2.59 -21.74
N ALA A 215 13.83 3.27 -20.85
CA ALA A 215 15.24 3.06 -20.65
C ALA A 215 15.56 1.64 -20.16
N ALA A 216 14.79 1.09 -19.25
CA ALA A 216 14.96 -0.28 -18.77
C ALA A 216 14.82 -1.31 -19.90
N LEU A 217 13.91 -1.10 -20.83
CA LEU A 217 13.63 -2.00 -21.94
C LEU A 217 14.62 -1.86 -23.10
N THR A 218 15.05 -0.62 -23.41
CA THR A 218 15.89 -0.33 -24.60
C THR A 218 17.37 -0.19 -24.26
N GLY A 219 17.71 0.10 -22.99
CA GLY A 219 19.07 0.42 -22.54
C GLY A 219 19.43 1.92 -22.65
N ASN A 220 18.57 2.73 -23.29
CA ASN A 220 18.80 4.15 -23.52
C ASN A 220 17.61 4.98 -23.04
N PRO A 221 17.82 6.22 -22.54
CA PRO A 221 16.69 7.11 -22.25
C PRO A 221 15.91 7.45 -23.54
N PRO A 222 14.62 7.82 -23.44
CA PRO A 222 13.91 8.41 -24.57
C PRO A 222 14.55 9.75 -24.95
N ASP A 223 14.28 10.24 -26.16
CA ASP A 223 14.69 11.61 -26.52
C ASP A 223 14.00 12.62 -25.59
N ALA A 224 14.71 13.64 -25.18
CA ALA A 224 14.16 14.70 -24.35
C ALA A 224 13.02 15.46 -25.06
N ASP A 225 13.03 15.54 -26.38
CA ASP A 225 11.89 16.02 -27.18
C ASP A 225 10.94 14.87 -27.48
N PRO A 226 9.72 14.86 -26.92
CA PRO A 226 8.74 13.79 -27.16
C PRO A 226 8.43 13.53 -28.64
N ALA A 227 8.59 14.56 -29.51
CA ALA A 227 8.36 14.40 -30.94
C ALA A 227 9.44 13.55 -31.64
N ARG A 228 10.58 13.33 -30.99
CA ARG A 228 11.72 12.55 -31.51
C ARG A 228 11.87 11.20 -30.85
N ILE A 229 10.98 10.83 -29.93
CA ILE A 229 11.04 9.53 -29.25
C ILE A 229 10.86 8.41 -30.28
N VAL A 230 11.88 7.57 -30.38
CA VAL A 230 11.83 6.38 -31.20
C VAL A 230 10.98 5.31 -30.49
N PRO A 231 9.97 4.70 -31.14
CA PRO A 231 9.19 3.62 -30.54
C PRO A 231 10.09 2.50 -30.00
N PRO A 232 9.84 1.95 -28.79
CA PRO A 232 10.73 0.99 -28.14
C PRO A 232 11.02 -0.26 -28.98
N ARG A 233 10.07 -0.74 -29.78
CA ARG A 233 10.22 -1.93 -30.64
C ARG A 233 11.17 -1.69 -31.83
N GLN A 234 11.34 -0.46 -32.26
CA GLN A 234 12.35 -0.14 -33.28
C GLN A 234 13.78 -0.32 -32.75
N GLN A 235 13.98 -0.14 -31.44
CA GLN A 235 15.27 -0.41 -30.80
C GLN A 235 15.41 -1.88 -30.35
N ARG A 236 14.31 -2.49 -29.91
CA ARG A 236 14.29 -3.89 -29.44
C ARG A 236 12.99 -4.58 -29.84
N GLN A 237 13.01 -5.30 -30.95
CA GLN A 237 11.83 -5.94 -31.56
C GLN A 237 11.11 -6.94 -30.64
N ALA A 238 11.82 -7.53 -29.67
CA ALA A 238 11.26 -8.47 -28.70
C ALA A 238 10.26 -7.83 -27.71
N ILE A 239 10.16 -6.49 -27.64
CA ILE A 239 9.18 -5.81 -26.80
C ILE A 239 7.78 -6.06 -27.36
N PRO A 240 6.80 -6.52 -26.55
CA PRO A 240 5.43 -6.73 -27.02
C PRO A 240 4.80 -5.42 -27.54
N ALA A 241 3.98 -5.53 -28.59
CA ALA A 241 3.32 -4.36 -29.19
C ALA A 241 2.41 -3.62 -28.18
N ALA A 242 1.76 -4.35 -27.28
CA ALA A 242 0.97 -3.78 -26.20
C ALA A 242 1.79 -2.92 -25.24
N VAL A 243 2.97 -3.40 -24.84
CA VAL A 243 3.90 -2.68 -23.98
C VAL A 243 4.36 -1.37 -24.66
N GLU A 244 4.71 -1.45 -25.94
CA GLU A 244 5.08 -0.26 -26.73
C GLU A 244 3.93 0.75 -26.75
N ARG A 245 2.69 0.33 -27.04
CA ARG A 245 1.52 1.20 -27.09
C ARG A 245 1.33 1.98 -25.80
N VAL A 246 1.39 1.28 -24.66
CA VAL A 246 1.22 1.90 -23.34
C VAL A 246 2.34 2.92 -23.06
N ILE A 247 3.59 2.55 -23.32
CA ILE A 247 4.74 3.43 -23.10
C ILE A 247 4.67 4.67 -24.00
N VAL A 248 4.36 4.50 -25.29
CA VAL A 248 4.26 5.62 -26.24
C VAL A 248 3.14 6.58 -25.84
N ARG A 249 1.97 6.06 -25.42
CA ARG A 249 0.88 6.90 -24.89
C ARG A 249 1.32 7.67 -23.66
N ALA A 250 1.96 7.02 -22.70
CA ALA A 250 2.43 7.66 -21.47
C ALA A 250 3.51 8.73 -21.70
N LEU A 251 4.30 8.59 -22.79
CA LEU A 251 5.33 9.56 -23.21
C LEU A 251 4.78 10.65 -24.14
N SER A 252 3.48 10.79 -24.33
CA SER A 252 2.88 11.84 -25.13
C SER A 252 3.30 13.22 -24.63
N ARG A 253 3.49 14.18 -25.57
CA ARG A 253 3.90 15.54 -25.25
C ARG A 253 2.87 16.26 -24.39
N VAL A 254 1.60 16.06 -24.71
CA VAL A 254 0.48 16.74 -24.07
C VAL A 254 -0.04 15.89 -22.92
N PRO A 255 -0.12 16.40 -21.67
CA PRO A 255 -0.53 15.61 -20.49
C PRO A 255 -1.88 14.91 -20.64
N LYS A 256 -2.89 15.56 -21.24
CA LYS A 256 -4.25 15.01 -21.45
C LYS A 256 -4.29 13.78 -22.38
N ASP A 257 -3.24 13.58 -23.21
CA ASP A 257 -3.16 12.44 -24.13
C ASP A 257 -2.49 11.22 -23.47
N ARG A 258 -1.95 11.38 -22.25
CA ARG A 258 -1.35 10.34 -21.42
C ARG A 258 -2.42 9.58 -20.63
N TYR A 259 -1.99 8.80 -19.65
CA TYR A 259 -2.83 8.28 -18.57
C TYR A 259 -2.93 9.33 -17.48
N TYR A 260 -4.16 9.57 -16.99
CA TYR A 260 -4.37 10.55 -15.93
C TYR A 260 -3.90 10.03 -14.57
N THR A 261 -4.02 8.72 -14.32
CA THR A 261 -3.58 8.06 -13.08
C THR A 261 -2.60 6.93 -13.35
N ALA A 262 -1.83 6.57 -12.33
CA ALA A 262 -0.96 5.39 -12.38
C ALA A 262 -1.77 4.09 -12.52
N THR A 263 -2.94 4.02 -11.88
CA THR A 263 -3.87 2.89 -11.98
C THR A 263 -4.35 2.69 -13.42
N GLU A 264 -4.78 3.76 -14.10
CA GLU A 264 -5.21 3.68 -15.51
C GLU A 264 -4.10 3.10 -16.41
N MET A 265 -2.85 3.54 -16.21
CA MET A 265 -1.71 3.00 -16.94
C MET A 265 -1.47 1.51 -16.63
N LEU A 266 -1.59 1.12 -15.37
CA LEU A 266 -1.40 -0.28 -14.95
C LEU A 266 -2.48 -1.19 -15.53
N GLU A 267 -3.73 -0.74 -15.52
CA GLU A 267 -4.87 -1.47 -16.10
C GLU A 267 -4.70 -1.71 -17.59
N ASP A 268 -4.21 -0.72 -18.35
CA ASP A 268 -3.97 -0.88 -19.78
C ASP A 268 -2.83 -1.89 -20.07
N PHE A 269 -1.82 -2.00 -19.18
CA PHE A 269 -0.84 -3.07 -19.25
C PHE A 269 -1.44 -4.46 -19.00
N VAL A 270 -2.44 -4.57 -18.12
CA VAL A 270 -3.02 -5.86 -17.70
C VAL A 270 -4.12 -6.33 -18.66
N THR A 271 -4.87 -5.41 -19.26
CA THR A 271 -6.05 -5.72 -20.09
C THR A 271 -5.67 -6.38 -21.43
N ASP A 272 -4.47 -6.16 -21.92
CA ASP A 272 -4.00 -6.82 -23.14
C ASP A 272 -3.52 -8.25 -22.84
N ALA A 273 -4.24 -9.25 -23.34
CA ALA A 273 -3.97 -10.68 -23.12
C ALA A 273 -2.52 -11.10 -23.45
N GLY A 274 -1.86 -10.42 -24.42
CA GLY A 274 -0.45 -10.65 -24.73
C GLY A 274 0.49 -10.14 -23.65
N THR A 275 0.15 -9.03 -23.00
CA THR A 275 0.92 -8.46 -21.89
C THR A 275 0.74 -9.28 -20.62
N PHE A 276 -0.48 -9.79 -20.38
CA PHE A 276 -0.75 -10.69 -19.26
C PHE A 276 0.04 -12.01 -19.37
N GLN A 277 0.17 -12.57 -20.56
CA GLN A 277 1.04 -13.74 -20.79
C GLN A 277 2.52 -13.44 -20.56
N VAL A 278 3.01 -12.25 -20.91
CA VAL A 278 4.38 -11.82 -20.62
C VAL A 278 4.58 -11.55 -19.11
N LEU A 279 3.56 -11.03 -18.43
CA LEU A 279 3.55 -10.86 -16.97
C LEU A 279 3.41 -12.22 -16.24
N ALA A 280 2.63 -13.14 -16.81
CA ALA A 280 2.41 -14.49 -16.28
C ALA A 280 3.50 -15.51 -16.69
N ALA A 281 4.13 -15.32 -17.85
CA ALA A 281 5.28 -16.09 -18.33
C ALA A 281 6.62 -15.46 -17.91
N ALA A 282 6.61 -14.49 -17.01
CA ALA A 282 7.82 -14.17 -16.26
C ALA A 282 8.35 -15.50 -15.71
N PRO A 283 9.61 -15.86 -15.98
CA PRO A 283 10.18 -17.09 -15.46
C PRO A 283 9.84 -17.14 -13.98
N THR A 284 9.39 -18.30 -13.54
CA THR A 284 9.25 -18.64 -12.13
C THR A 284 10.12 -17.72 -11.32
N VAL A 285 9.48 -16.79 -10.65
CA VAL A 285 10.05 -15.68 -9.87
C VAL A 285 11.39 -16.17 -9.35
N THR A 286 12.47 -15.48 -9.70
CA THR A 286 13.71 -15.66 -8.94
C THR A 286 13.28 -15.35 -7.53
N GLU A 287 13.08 -16.42 -6.79
CA GLU A 287 12.55 -16.48 -5.44
C GLU A 287 13.10 -15.28 -4.65
N SER A 288 12.24 -14.36 -4.21
CA SER A 288 12.70 -13.16 -3.52
C SER A 288 13.56 -13.62 -2.35
N GLY A 289 14.57 -12.88 -1.96
CA GLY A 289 15.39 -13.24 -0.80
C GLY A 289 14.52 -13.51 0.45
N PHE A 290 13.33 -12.89 0.50
CA PHE A 290 12.29 -13.12 1.50
C PHE A 290 11.62 -14.49 1.31
N GLU A 291 11.20 -14.86 0.10
CA GLU A 291 10.56 -16.16 -0.18
C GLU A 291 11.53 -17.32 0.04
N ARG A 292 12.81 -17.20 -0.38
CA ARG A 292 13.84 -18.18 -0.06
C ARG A 292 14.02 -18.34 1.45
N ARG A 293 13.99 -17.23 2.18
CA ARG A 293 14.07 -17.25 3.66
C ARG A 293 12.82 -17.87 4.25
N LEU A 294 11.65 -17.57 3.69
CA LEU A 294 10.38 -18.15 4.10
C LEU A 294 10.34 -19.66 3.80
N ARG A 295 10.66 -20.12 2.59
CA ARG A 295 10.75 -21.55 2.26
C ARG A 295 11.70 -22.29 3.20
N ARG A 296 12.87 -21.70 3.47
CA ARG A 296 13.82 -22.28 4.44
C ARG A 296 13.25 -22.32 5.86
N ALA A 297 12.49 -21.31 6.26
CA ALA A 297 11.85 -21.26 7.57
C ALA A 297 10.68 -22.24 7.69
N LEU A 298 9.93 -22.44 6.61
CA LEU A 298 8.84 -23.43 6.51
C LEU A 298 9.36 -24.86 6.50
N GLY A 299 10.58 -25.10 5.94
CA GLY A 299 11.23 -26.40 5.90
C GLY A 299 10.40 -27.43 5.13
N ASP A 300 10.35 -28.64 5.69
CA ASP A 300 9.59 -29.77 5.13
C ASP A 300 8.13 -29.82 5.66
N ASP A 301 7.71 -28.83 6.45
CA ASP A 301 6.34 -28.80 6.99
C ASP A 301 5.35 -28.28 5.95
N TYR A 302 5.77 -27.32 5.10
CA TYR A 302 4.89 -26.65 4.11
C TYR A 302 5.58 -26.42 2.78
N GLU A 303 4.90 -26.71 1.69
CA GLU A 303 5.27 -26.29 0.34
C GLU A 303 4.61 -24.94 0.01
N LEU A 304 5.42 -23.90 -0.20
CA LEU A 304 4.94 -22.57 -0.58
C LEU A 304 4.52 -22.55 -2.05
N LEU A 305 3.27 -22.24 -2.34
CA LEU A 305 2.70 -22.24 -3.70
C LEU A 305 2.75 -20.83 -4.32
N GLU A 306 1.83 -19.95 -3.94
CA GLU A 306 1.67 -18.62 -4.53
C GLU A 306 1.36 -17.54 -3.47
N GLU A 307 1.74 -16.29 -3.74
CA GLU A 307 1.31 -15.14 -2.93
C GLU A 307 -0.13 -14.78 -3.32
N ILE A 308 -1.04 -14.81 -2.35
CA ILE A 308 -2.47 -14.52 -2.54
C ILE A 308 -2.89 -13.17 -1.95
N GLY A 309 -2.02 -12.48 -1.24
CA GLY A 309 -2.29 -11.16 -0.70
C GLY A 309 -1.08 -10.51 -0.04
N ALA A 310 -1.05 -9.19 -0.09
CA ALA A 310 -0.08 -8.36 0.63
C ALA A 310 -0.79 -7.18 1.28
N GLY A 311 -0.34 -6.79 2.47
CA GLY A 311 -0.91 -5.65 3.20
C GLY A 311 0.05 -5.11 4.26
N GLY A 312 -0.36 -4.04 4.96
CA GLY A 312 0.49 -3.35 5.95
C GLY A 312 0.97 -4.22 7.10
N PHE A 313 0.31 -5.33 7.39
CA PHE A 313 0.71 -6.24 8.47
C PHE A 313 1.55 -7.45 7.99
N GLY A 314 1.68 -7.68 6.68
CA GLY A 314 2.43 -8.81 6.14
C GLY A 314 1.92 -9.29 4.79
N ARG A 315 2.41 -10.48 4.40
CA ARG A 315 2.05 -11.14 3.16
C ARG A 315 1.33 -12.44 3.43
N VAL A 316 0.40 -12.80 2.58
CA VAL A 316 -0.37 -14.04 2.66
C VAL A 316 -0.02 -14.93 1.47
N TYR A 317 0.34 -16.16 1.76
CA TYR A 317 0.68 -17.17 0.76
C TYR A 317 -0.27 -18.35 0.86
N ARG A 318 -0.66 -18.90 -0.28
CA ARG A 318 -1.20 -20.25 -0.34
C ARG A 318 -0.04 -21.24 -0.24
N ALA A 319 -0.19 -22.23 0.59
CA ALA A 319 0.80 -23.28 0.78
C ALA A 319 0.12 -24.64 0.93
N ARG A 320 0.87 -25.70 0.70
CA ARG A 320 0.47 -27.06 0.96
C ARG A 320 1.04 -27.52 2.30
N ASP A 321 0.20 -27.87 3.24
CA ASP A 321 0.58 -28.59 4.45
C ASP A 321 0.92 -30.04 4.07
N LEU A 322 2.21 -30.39 4.16
CA LEU A 322 2.70 -31.68 3.65
C LEU A 322 2.34 -32.85 4.58
N ALA A 323 2.16 -32.56 5.88
CA ALA A 323 1.77 -33.59 6.84
C ALA A 323 0.29 -33.97 6.75
N LEU A 324 -0.58 -33.00 6.44
CA LEU A 324 -2.02 -33.18 6.37
C LEU A 324 -2.56 -33.18 4.93
N GLU A 325 -1.69 -33.06 3.94
CA GLU A 325 -2.01 -33.04 2.50
C GLU A 325 -3.14 -32.08 2.12
N ARG A 326 -3.19 -30.91 2.75
CA ARG A 326 -4.24 -29.90 2.53
C ARG A 326 -3.65 -28.54 2.18
N ASP A 327 -4.44 -27.70 1.50
CA ASP A 327 -4.09 -26.33 1.26
C ASP A 327 -4.36 -25.48 2.51
N VAL A 328 -3.44 -24.58 2.82
CA VAL A 328 -3.50 -23.61 3.91
C VAL A 328 -3.13 -22.23 3.42
N ALA A 329 -3.56 -21.20 4.14
CA ALA A 329 -3.04 -19.86 3.96
C ALA A 329 -2.01 -19.57 5.06
N ILE A 330 -0.85 -19.04 4.67
CA ILE A 330 0.23 -18.66 5.59
C ILE A 330 0.37 -17.15 5.54
N LYS A 331 0.05 -16.47 6.63
CA LYS A 331 0.27 -15.03 6.76
C LYS A 331 1.55 -14.75 7.51
N VAL A 332 2.54 -14.24 6.79
CA VAL A 332 3.86 -13.90 7.32
C VAL A 332 3.85 -12.44 7.73
N LEU A 333 4.13 -12.18 8.99
CA LEU A 333 4.15 -10.82 9.54
C LEU A 333 5.35 -10.05 9.00
N HIS A 334 5.13 -8.75 8.79
CA HIS A 334 6.22 -7.87 8.40
C HIS A 334 7.31 -7.85 9.48
N PRO A 335 8.60 -8.03 9.14
CA PRO A 335 9.69 -8.10 10.13
C PRO A 335 9.76 -6.89 11.07
N ALA A 336 9.38 -5.71 10.60
CA ALA A 336 9.33 -4.51 11.44
C ALA A 336 8.32 -4.62 12.60
N LEU A 337 7.23 -5.38 12.44
CA LEU A 337 6.24 -5.60 13.48
C LEU A 337 6.71 -6.62 14.53
N THR A 338 7.59 -7.53 14.14
CA THR A 338 8.13 -8.59 15.02
C THR A 338 9.43 -8.19 15.71
N ALA A 339 9.98 -7.02 15.37
CA ALA A 339 11.19 -6.48 16.01
C ALA A 339 10.95 -6.03 17.46
N ASP A 340 9.71 -5.64 17.83
CA ASP A 340 9.32 -5.31 19.20
C ASP A 340 8.77 -6.57 19.89
N PRO A 341 9.47 -7.09 20.93
CA PRO A 341 8.99 -8.26 21.68
C PRO A 341 7.60 -8.08 22.28
N GLY A 342 7.24 -6.85 22.71
CA GLY A 342 5.93 -6.55 23.27
C GLY A 342 4.81 -6.58 22.23
N VAL A 343 5.09 -6.20 20.98
CA VAL A 343 4.15 -6.34 19.86
C VAL A 343 3.93 -7.82 19.54
N LEU A 344 5.03 -8.59 19.50
CA LEU A 344 4.97 -10.02 19.18
C LEU A 344 4.21 -10.80 20.25
N GLU A 345 4.39 -10.48 21.53
CA GLU A 345 3.66 -11.14 22.64
C GLU A 345 2.17 -10.81 22.59
N ARG A 346 1.80 -9.55 22.38
CA ARG A 346 0.39 -9.15 22.18
C ARG A 346 -0.24 -9.88 21.00
N PHE A 347 0.49 -9.92 19.86
CA PHE A 347 0.03 -10.64 18.68
C PHE A 347 -0.23 -12.12 18.97
N ARG A 348 0.71 -12.82 19.65
CA ARG A 348 0.54 -14.23 20.01
C ARG A 348 -0.70 -14.43 20.88
N ARG A 349 -0.94 -13.54 21.84
CA ARG A 349 -2.10 -13.60 22.74
C ARG A 349 -3.41 -13.42 21.98
N GLU A 350 -3.50 -12.42 21.12
CA GLU A 350 -4.71 -12.18 20.30
C GLU A 350 -4.94 -13.33 19.31
N ALA A 351 -3.90 -13.83 18.68
CA ALA A 351 -4.01 -14.97 17.78
C ALA A 351 -4.41 -16.26 18.48
N GLN A 352 -3.97 -16.50 19.74
CA GLN A 352 -4.44 -17.61 20.57
C GLN A 352 -5.92 -17.48 20.93
N LEU A 353 -6.42 -16.27 21.14
CA LEU A 353 -7.84 -16.02 21.35
C LEU A 353 -8.64 -16.27 20.07
N ALA A 354 -8.15 -15.73 18.93
CA ALA A 354 -8.78 -15.94 17.63
C ALA A 354 -8.80 -17.42 17.19
N ALA A 355 -7.78 -18.20 17.55
CA ALA A 355 -7.72 -19.64 17.28
C ALA A 355 -8.79 -20.46 18.02
N ARG A 356 -9.45 -19.89 19.03
CA ARG A 356 -10.58 -20.53 19.73
C ARG A 356 -11.90 -20.36 18.98
N LEU A 357 -11.96 -19.42 18.02
CA LEU A 357 -13.16 -19.20 17.23
C LEU A 357 -13.40 -20.39 16.31
N ARG A 358 -14.55 -21.03 16.45
CA ARG A 358 -15.01 -22.10 15.56
C ARG A 358 -16.41 -21.77 15.07
N HIS A 359 -16.48 -21.24 13.87
CA HIS A 359 -17.73 -20.82 13.26
C HIS A 359 -17.65 -20.97 11.73
N PRO A 360 -18.72 -21.40 11.03
CA PRO A 360 -18.67 -21.62 9.57
C PRO A 360 -18.34 -20.36 8.75
N ASN A 361 -18.55 -19.18 9.32
CA ASN A 361 -18.27 -17.91 8.65
C ASN A 361 -17.01 -17.21 9.21
N ILE A 362 -16.16 -17.90 9.96
CA ILE A 362 -14.88 -17.40 10.46
C ILE A 362 -13.75 -18.28 9.93
N VAL A 363 -12.71 -17.67 9.39
CA VAL A 363 -11.49 -18.37 8.95
C VAL A 363 -10.74 -18.88 10.18
N SER A 364 -10.53 -20.20 10.24
CA SER A 364 -9.87 -20.84 11.37
C SER A 364 -8.36 -20.63 11.36
N ILE A 365 -7.78 -20.19 12.46
CA ILE A 365 -6.33 -20.17 12.66
C ILE A 365 -5.89 -21.56 13.15
N TYR A 366 -4.86 -22.13 12.51
CA TYR A 366 -4.36 -23.46 12.82
C TYR A 366 -3.16 -23.43 13.75
N ASP A 367 -2.17 -22.57 13.45
CA ASP A 367 -0.94 -22.50 14.24
C ASP A 367 -0.24 -21.14 14.10
N ILE A 368 0.68 -20.85 15.05
CA ILE A 368 1.49 -19.65 15.07
C ILE A 368 2.94 -20.07 15.26
N MET A 369 3.77 -19.76 14.28
CA MET A 369 5.16 -20.20 14.23
C MET A 369 6.14 -19.05 14.10
N GLY A 370 7.39 -19.31 14.54
CA GLY A 370 8.50 -18.39 14.39
C GLY A 370 9.81 -19.14 14.18
N ARG A 371 10.43 -18.98 12.99
CA ARG A 371 11.75 -19.55 12.65
C ARG A 371 12.54 -18.57 11.79
N ALA A 372 13.85 -18.59 11.90
CA ALA A 372 14.78 -17.78 11.10
C ALA A 372 14.47 -16.26 11.09
N GLY A 373 13.96 -15.73 12.23
CA GLY A 373 13.59 -14.32 12.36
C GLY A 373 12.34 -13.92 11.59
N LEU A 374 11.55 -14.88 11.11
CA LEU A 374 10.20 -14.68 10.57
C LEU A 374 9.16 -15.20 11.58
N THR A 375 8.04 -14.51 11.64
CA THR A 375 6.86 -14.97 12.40
C THR A 375 5.68 -15.03 11.44
N TRP A 376 4.95 -16.13 11.49
CA TRP A 376 3.75 -16.32 10.67
C TRP A 376 2.70 -17.09 11.45
N TYR A 377 1.49 -17.07 10.94
CA TYR A 377 0.46 -18.01 11.35
C TYR A 377 -0.13 -18.71 10.13
N THR A 378 -0.54 -19.96 10.35
CA THR A 378 -1.24 -20.75 9.37
C THR A 378 -2.73 -20.71 9.66
N MET A 379 -3.52 -20.62 8.62
CA MET A 379 -4.97 -20.56 8.69
C MET A 379 -5.62 -21.33 7.55
N GLU A 380 -6.89 -21.53 7.65
CA GLU A 380 -7.71 -22.12 6.59
C GLU A 380 -7.56 -21.36 5.29
N TYR A 381 -7.28 -22.08 4.21
CA TYR A 381 -7.32 -21.51 2.86
C TYR A 381 -8.78 -21.45 2.39
N VAL A 382 -9.25 -20.28 2.05
CA VAL A 382 -10.60 -20.04 1.51
C VAL A 382 -10.48 -19.85 0.00
N PRO A 383 -11.02 -20.76 -0.82
CA PRO A 383 -11.01 -20.64 -2.27
C PRO A 383 -12.05 -19.61 -2.71
N GLY A 384 -11.66 -18.35 -2.80
CA GLY A 384 -12.61 -17.28 -3.13
C GLY A 384 -11.91 -15.95 -3.37
N SER A 385 -12.68 -14.88 -3.27
CA SER A 385 -12.19 -13.51 -3.44
C SER A 385 -12.69 -12.64 -2.32
N SER A 386 -11.96 -11.55 -2.00
CA SER A 386 -12.49 -10.58 -1.06
C SER A 386 -13.74 -9.88 -1.63
N MET A 387 -14.63 -9.44 -0.75
CA MET A 387 -15.82 -8.68 -1.14
C MET A 387 -15.44 -7.45 -1.98
N ALA A 388 -14.32 -6.79 -1.67
CA ALA A 388 -13.80 -5.68 -2.47
C ALA A 388 -13.54 -6.11 -3.92
N GLN A 389 -12.87 -7.25 -4.12
CA GLN A 389 -12.60 -7.80 -5.45
C GLN A 389 -13.87 -8.26 -6.17
N VAL A 390 -14.84 -8.83 -5.45
CA VAL A 390 -16.12 -9.25 -6.04
C VAL A 390 -16.89 -8.03 -6.56
N ILE A 391 -17.00 -6.98 -5.75
CA ILE A 391 -17.69 -5.74 -6.14
C ILE A 391 -16.99 -5.05 -7.30
N HIS A 392 -15.65 -5.02 -7.28
CA HIS A 392 -14.88 -4.45 -8.39
C HIS A 392 -15.14 -5.17 -9.73
N ARG A 393 -15.30 -6.50 -9.71
CA ARG A 393 -15.52 -7.32 -10.92
C ARG A 393 -16.97 -7.41 -11.38
N GLN A 394 -17.89 -7.49 -10.45
CA GLN A 394 -19.30 -7.84 -10.73
C GLN A 394 -20.28 -6.68 -10.48
N GLY A 395 -19.80 -5.57 -9.90
CA GLY A 395 -20.64 -4.46 -9.46
C GLY A 395 -21.25 -4.68 -8.08
N THR A 396 -22.30 -3.91 -7.77
CA THR A 396 -22.95 -3.89 -6.46
C THR A 396 -23.76 -5.16 -6.20
N PHE A 397 -23.94 -5.48 -4.92
CA PHE A 397 -24.73 -6.63 -4.49
C PHE A 397 -26.23 -6.38 -4.67
N SER A 398 -26.97 -7.46 -4.93
CA SER A 398 -28.42 -7.49 -4.81
C SER A 398 -28.85 -7.44 -3.33
N LEU A 399 -30.15 -7.19 -3.10
CA LEU A 399 -30.71 -7.24 -1.74
C LEU A 399 -30.53 -8.62 -1.10
N ASP A 400 -30.76 -9.69 -1.84
CA ASP A 400 -30.63 -11.07 -1.35
C ASP A 400 -29.18 -11.41 -0.98
N GLN A 401 -28.21 -10.94 -1.78
CA GLN A 401 -26.79 -11.10 -1.47
C GLN A 401 -26.41 -10.30 -0.21
N THR A 402 -26.95 -9.09 -0.06
CA THR A 402 -26.72 -8.23 1.12
C THR A 402 -27.35 -8.83 2.37
N GLU A 403 -28.58 -9.36 2.26
CA GLU A 403 -29.25 -10.07 3.37
C GLU A 403 -28.44 -11.27 3.85
N ARG A 404 -27.98 -12.11 2.91
CA ARG A 404 -27.15 -13.28 3.22
C ARG A 404 -25.87 -12.85 3.92
N LEU A 405 -25.14 -11.90 3.36
CA LEU A 405 -23.91 -11.36 3.93
C LEU A 405 -24.11 -10.85 5.35
N LEU A 406 -25.16 -10.06 5.59
CA LEU A 406 -25.45 -9.52 6.92
C LEU A 406 -25.80 -10.64 7.92
N ASN A 407 -26.63 -11.61 7.54
CA ASN A 407 -26.99 -12.72 8.40
C ASN A 407 -25.77 -13.57 8.78
N GLU A 408 -24.91 -13.91 7.82
CA GLU A 408 -23.70 -14.70 8.03
C GLU A 408 -22.66 -13.94 8.86
N ALA A 409 -22.44 -12.63 8.56
CA ALA A 409 -21.52 -11.79 9.30
C ALA A 409 -21.97 -11.56 10.75
N LEU A 410 -23.26 -11.29 10.97
CA LEU A 410 -23.80 -11.08 12.30
C LEU A 410 -23.76 -12.36 13.15
N SER A 411 -24.00 -13.52 12.55
CA SER A 411 -23.82 -14.81 13.22
C SER A 411 -22.36 -15.02 13.67
N ALA A 412 -21.40 -14.69 12.81
CA ALA A 412 -19.97 -14.76 13.14
C ALA A 412 -19.57 -13.78 14.25
N LEU A 413 -20.05 -12.53 14.18
CA LEU A 413 -19.78 -11.51 15.20
C LEU A 413 -20.43 -11.86 16.53
N GLU A 414 -21.65 -12.39 16.55
CA GLU A 414 -22.31 -12.86 17.75
C GLU A 414 -21.49 -13.93 18.48
N HIS A 415 -20.97 -14.90 17.71
CA HIS A 415 -20.09 -15.94 18.26
C HIS A 415 -18.79 -15.35 18.82
N ALA A 416 -18.11 -14.47 18.08
CA ALA A 416 -16.85 -13.86 18.53
C ALA A 416 -17.05 -12.97 19.76
N HIS A 417 -18.09 -12.13 19.77
CA HIS A 417 -18.41 -11.23 20.88
C HIS A 417 -18.80 -12.00 22.16
N SER A 418 -19.45 -13.17 22.03
CA SER A 418 -19.76 -14.01 23.18
C SER A 418 -18.53 -14.56 23.89
N LEU A 419 -17.40 -14.66 23.16
CA LEU A 419 -16.10 -15.05 23.69
C LEU A 419 -15.22 -13.84 24.07
N GLY A 420 -15.79 -12.63 24.03
CA GLY A 420 -15.10 -11.39 24.38
C GLY A 420 -14.12 -10.88 23.31
N LEU A 421 -14.20 -11.40 22.09
CA LEU A 421 -13.33 -11.01 20.99
C LEU A 421 -14.04 -10.02 20.05
N ILE A 422 -13.41 -8.87 19.80
CA ILE A 422 -13.89 -7.81 18.91
C ILE A 422 -12.98 -7.79 17.69
N HIS A 423 -13.55 -7.68 16.48
CA HIS A 423 -12.78 -7.73 15.23
C HIS A 423 -11.92 -6.48 15.02
N ARG A 424 -12.49 -5.29 15.18
CA ARG A 424 -11.84 -3.95 15.12
C ARG A 424 -11.24 -3.54 13.77
N ASP A 425 -11.27 -4.37 12.76
CA ASP A 425 -10.79 -4.07 11.39
C ASP A 425 -11.70 -4.71 10.34
N LEU A 426 -13.02 -4.66 10.57
CA LEU A 426 -13.98 -5.22 9.63
C LEU A 426 -14.09 -4.31 8.41
N LYS A 427 -13.79 -4.86 7.22
CA LYS A 427 -13.76 -4.17 5.94
C LYS A 427 -13.91 -5.16 4.79
N PRO A 428 -14.22 -4.71 3.56
CA PRO A 428 -14.45 -5.60 2.42
C PRO A 428 -13.28 -6.52 2.08
N GLU A 429 -12.03 -6.12 2.38
CA GLU A 429 -10.84 -6.94 2.15
C GLU A 429 -10.75 -8.14 3.10
N ASN A 430 -11.32 -8.03 4.31
CA ASN A 430 -11.33 -9.07 5.34
C ASN A 430 -12.58 -9.96 5.28
N MET A 431 -13.44 -9.75 4.28
CA MET A 431 -14.65 -10.51 4.03
C MET A 431 -14.49 -11.31 2.73
N LEU A 432 -14.17 -12.59 2.85
CA LEU A 432 -13.95 -13.49 1.71
C LEU A 432 -15.27 -14.12 1.28
N ILE A 433 -15.53 -14.15 -0.01
CA ILE A 433 -16.71 -14.77 -0.61
C ILE A 433 -16.27 -16.03 -1.35
N GLU A 434 -16.74 -17.18 -0.90
CA GLU A 434 -16.51 -18.47 -1.57
C GLU A 434 -17.29 -18.56 -2.90
N PRO A 435 -16.93 -19.48 -3.80
CA PRO A 435 -17.64 -19.65 -5.08
C PRO A 435 -19.14 -19.95 -4.96
N ASP A 436 -19.58 -20.54 -3.84
CA ASP A 436 -21.00 -20.80 -3.53
C ASP A 436 -21.72 -19.58 -2.93
N GLY A 437 -21.01 -18.46 -2.77
CA GLY A 437 -21.49 -17.21 -2.19
C GLY A 437 -21.46 -17.15 -0.67
N ARG A 438 -20.86 -18.12 0.02
CA ARG A 438 -20.71 -18.13 1.48
C ARG A 438 -19.65 -17.10 1.91
N LEU A 439 -19.95 -16.38 2.99
CA LEU A 439 -19.03 -15.44 3.62
C LEU A 439 -18.08 -16.16 4.60
N ARG A 440 -16.79 -15.75 4.54
CA ARG A 440 -15.77 -16.12 5.52
C ARG A 440 -15.04 -14.86 5.99
N ILE A 441 -15.04 -14.58 7.28
CA ILE A 441 -14.37 -13.40 7.89
C ILE A 441 -12.99 -13.83 8.38
N THR A 442 -11.97 -13.07 7.99
CA THR A 442 -10.57 -13.31 8.36
C THR A 442 -10.02 -12.19 9.25
N ASP A 443 -8.85 -12.40 9.87
CA ASP A 443 -8.08 -11.41 10.63
C ASP A 443 -8.75 -10.87 11.92
N PHE A 444 -9.52 -11.67 12.61
CA PHE A 444 -10.15 -11.31 13.90
C PHE A 444 -9.12 -10.84 14.94
N GLY A 445 -9.27 -9.61 15.45
CA GLY A 445 -8.52 -9.06 16.60
C GLY A 445 -7.05 -8.75 16.35
N LEU A 446 -6.43 -9.29 15.31
CA LEU A 446 -4.98 -9.25 15.08
C LEU A 446 -4.43 -7.86 14.77
N ALA A 447 -5.25 -6.98 14.19
CA ALA A 447 -4.84 -5.63 13.81
C ALA A 447 -4.44 -4.76 15.03
N LEU A 448 -5.11 -4.89 16.16
CA LEU A 448 -4.80 -4.11 17.36
C LEU A 448 -3.48 -4.54 18.01
N ALA A 449 -3.24 -5.84 18.06
CA ALA A 449 -2.01 -6.40 18.64
C ALA A 449 -0.77 -5.90 17.91
N LEU A 450 -0.87 -5.75 16.59
CA LEU A 450 0.21 -5.29 15.71
C LEU A 450 0.42 -3.76 15.74
N ARG A 451 -0.59 -2.98 16.15
CA ARG A 451 -0.52 -1.51 16.19
C ARG A 451 0.24 -0.94 17.41
N GLY A 452 0.71 -1.78 18.33
CA GLY A 452 1.48 -1.36 19.52
C GLY A 452 0.65 -0.54 20.52
N GLY A 453 0.93 -0.62 21.83
CA GLY A 453 0.21 0.06 22.89
C GLY A 453 0.39 1.59 22.99
N ALA A 454 0.68 2.27 21.88
CA ALA A 454 0.64 3.72 21.81
C ALA A 454 -0.83 4.17 21.90
N ARG A 455 -1.17 4.97 22.89
CA ARG A 455 -2.44 5.69 23.01
C ARG A 455 -2.78 6.27 21.64
N PHE A 456 -3.95 5.95 21.12
CA PHE A 456 -4.49 6.52 19.90
C PHE A 456 -4.44 8.07 19.99
N GLY A 457 -3.57 8.71 19.25
CA GLY A 457 -3.33 10.16 19.32
C GLY A 457 -2.07 10.59 18.59
N GLY A 458 -1.22 9.64 18.16
CA GLY A 458 -0.04 9.92 17.35
C GLY A 458 -0.22 9.43 15.91
N ALA A 459 0.51 10.01 14.97
CA ALA A 459 0.46 9.84 13.51
C ALA A 459 0.59 8.38 12.97
N THR A 460 0.57 7.35 13.82
CA THR A 460 0.68 5.92 13.48
C THR A 460 -0.66 5.21 13.26
N SER A 461 -1.80 5.88 13.44
CA SER A 461 -3.15 5.30 13.22
C SER A 461 -3.60 5.21 11.75
N ARG A 462 -2.71 5.36 10.77
CA ARG A 462 -3.07 5.50 9.34
C ARG A 462 -2.99 4.21 8.52
N SER A 463 -2.82 3.05 9.14
CA SER A 463 -2.72 1.76 8.44
C SER A 463 -4.02 0.94 8.54
N GLY A 464 -5.12 1.52 8.12
CA GLY A 464 -6.42 0.87 7.93
C GLY A 464 -7.24 1.72 6.97
N THR A 465 -8.23 1.15 6.30
CA THR A 465 -9.15 1.90 5.44
C THR A 465 -10.11 2.67 6.35
N PRO A 466 -9.86 3.96 6.66
CA PRO A 466 -10.61 4.70 7.70
C PRO A 466 -12.11 4.83 7.39
N GLN A 467 -12.49 4.57 6.15
CA GLN A 467 -13.85 4.65 5.63
C GLN A 467 -14.82 3.66 6.26
N PHE A 468 -14.30 2.56 6.84
CA PHE A 468 -15.11 1.52 7.50
C PHE A 468 -14.93 1.52 9.02
N ALA A 469 -13.94 2.26 9.56
CA ALA A 469 -13.69 2.35 10.99
C ALA A 469 -14.75 3.20 11.67
N ALA A 470 -15.16 2.80 12.86
CA ALA A 470 -16.09 3.57 13.69
C ALA A 470 -15.44 4.87 14.22
N PRO A 471 -16.21 5.95 14.47
CA PRO A 471 -15.68 7.24 14.96
C PRO A 471 -14.79 7.10 16.19
N GLU A 472 -15.20 6.33 17.20
CA GLU A 472 -14.43 6.08 18.41
C GLU A 472 -13.08 5.40 18.16
N GLN A 473 -12.96 4.63 17.08
CA GLN A 473 -11.67 4.04 16.66
C GLN A 473 -10.73 5.11 16.08
N LEU A 474 -11.26 6.06 15.31
CA LEU A 474 -10.50 7.15 14.73
C LEU A 474 -10.10 8.19 15.79
N LEU A 475 -10.94 8.40 16.80
CA LEU A 475 -10.67 9.27 17.95
C LEU A 475 -9.70 8.64 18.96
N GLY A 476 -9.46 7.33 18.87
CA GLY A 476 -8.63 6.61 19.84
C GLY A 476 -9.29 6.41 21.20
N GLU A 477 -10.59 6.38 21.21
CA GLU A 477 -11.40 6.14 22.40
C GLU A 477 -11.52 4.67 22.75
N ARG A 478 -12.26 4.36 23.82
CA ARG A 478 -12.50 2.97 24.21
C ARG A 478 -13.45 2.29 23.23
N VAL A 479 -12.96 1.27 22.54
CA VAL A 479 -13.69 0.50 21.52
C VAL A 479 -14.32 -0.74 22.14
N ASP A 480 -15.62 -0.94 21.93
CA ASP A 480 -16.33 -2.16 22.27
C ASP A 480 -16.95 -2.84 21.02
N GLN A 481 -17.74 -3.89 21.22
CA GLN A 481 -18.37 -4.69 20.14
C GLN A 481 -19.22 -3.87 19.16
N ARG A 482 -19.71 -2.69 19.56
CA ARG A 482 -20.55 -1.81 18.72
C ARG A 482 -19.78 -1.18 17.58
N ALA A 483 -18.46 -1.11 17.67
CA ALA A 483 -17.60 -0.67 16.56
C ALA A 483 -17.66 -1.66 15.37
N ASP A 484 -17.70 -2.97 15.63
CA ASP A 484 -17.86 -3.97 14.57
C ASP A 484 -19.22 -3.85 13.87
N LEU A 485 -20.27 -3.50 14.61
CA LEU A 485 -21.62 -3.30 14.05
C LEU A 485 -21.68 -2.08 13.13
N TYR A 486 -20.99 -1.01 13.52
CA TYR A 486 -20.79 0.15 12.67
C TYR A 486 -20.05 -0.22 11.37
N SER A 487 -18.89 -0.88 11.52
CA SER A 487 -18.07 -1.29 10.38
C SER A 487 -18.82 -2.23 9.43
N LEU A 488 -19.61 -3.19 9.96
CA LEU A 488 -20.43 -4.09 9.17
C LEU A 488 -21.50 -3.32 8.37
N SER A 489 -22.13 -2.32 8.98
CA SER A 489 -23.10 -1.49 8.28
C SER A 489 -22.45 -0.66 7.17
N ALA A 490 -21.25 -0.11 7.40
CA ALA A 490 -20.49 0.58 6.37
C ALA A 490 -20.10 -0.35 5.20
N VAL A 491 -19.76 -1.62 5.50
CA VAL A 491 -19.51 -2.65 4.50
C VAL A 491 -20.79 -2.99 3.72
N ALA A 492 -21.94 -3.06 4.36
CA ALA A 492 -23.22 -3.29 3.68
C ALA A 492 -23.57 -2.14 2.72
N TYR A 493 -23.32 -0.88 3.12
CA TYR A 493 -23.42 0.26 2.22
C TYR A 493 -22.50 0.12 1.00
N PHE A 494 -21.25 -0.27 1.23
CA PHE A 494 -20.32 -0.53 0.14
C PHE A 494 -20.81 -1.65 -0.77
N GLY A 495 -21.38 -2.70 -0.23
CA GLY A 495 -22.02 -3.78 -1.00
C GLY A 495 -23.14 -3.28 -1.92
N LEU A 496 -24.01 -2.42 -1.39
CA LEU A 496 -25.18 -1.91 -2.10
C LEU A 496 -24.86 -0.81 -3.11
N LEU A 497 -23.88 0.07 -2.83
CA LEU A 497 -23.58 1.26 -3.62
C LEU A 497 -22.24 1.22 -4.37
N GLY A 498 -21.37 0.24 -4.11
CA GLY A 498 -19.99 0.21 -4.63
C GLY A 498 -19.05 1.23 -3.98
N ARG A 499 -19.54 2.00 -3.00
CA ARG A 499 -18.79 3.01 -2.26
C ARG A 499 -19.18 3.05 -0.78
N PRO A 500 -18.26 3.41 0.13
CA PRO A 500 -18.58 3.52 1.56
C PRO A 500 -19.55 4.69 1.83
N PRO A 501 -20.26 4.66 2.99
CA PRO A 501 -21.19 5.74 3.36
C PRO A 501 -20.50 7.09 3.52
N PHE A 502 -19.28 7.08 4.04
CA PHE A 502 -18.48 8.28 4.24
C PHE A 502 -17.15 8.17 3.47
N SER A 503 -16.82 9.19 2.71
CA SER A 503 -15.58 9.28 1.96
C SER A 503 -14.90 10.62 2.20
N GLY A 504 -13.57 10.63 2.22
CA GLY A 504 -12.76 11.82 2.42
C GLY A 504 -11.32 11.55 1.99
N LYS A 505 -10.56 12.62 1.74
CA LYS A 505 -9.15 12.52 1.39
C LYS A 505 -8.26 12.21 2.59
N THR A 506 -8.72 12.51 3.80
CA THR A 506 -8.00 12.27 5.05
C THR A 506 -8.92 11.61 6.10
N PRO A 507 -8.36 10.90 7.09
CA PRO A 507 -9.15 10.35 8.19
C PRO A 507 -9.95 11.40 8.95
N GLU A 508 -9.42 12.61 9.09
CA GLU A 508 -10.07 13.73 9.77
C GLU A 508 -11.31 14.22 8.99
N GLN A 509 -11.24 14.23 7.66
CA GLN A 509 -12.40 14.56 6.81
C GLN A 509 -13.48 13.49 6.87
N ILE A 510 -13.09 12.20 6.96
CA ILE A 510 -14.02 11.10 7.12
C ILE A 510 -14.68 11.20 8.50
N LEU A 511 -13.90 11.38 9.56
CA LEU A 511 -14.40 11.55 10.91
C LEU A 511 -15.37 12.74 11.03
N ALA A 512 -15.03 13.89 10.44
CA ALA A 512 -15.91 15.06 10.42
C ALA A 512 -17.28 14.76 9.80
N LYS A 513 -17.34 13.94 8.76
CA LYS A 513 -18.61 13.51 8.15
C LYS A 513 -19.34 12.48 9.00
N GLN A 514 -18.62 11.56 9.64
CA GLN A 514 -19.21 10.57 10.54
C GLN A 514 -19.87 11.20 11.77
N THR A 515 -19.27 12.27 12.30
CA THR A 515 -19.77 12.97 13.50
C THR A 515 -20.97 13.88 13.25
N THR A 516 -21.27 14.22 11.99
CA THR A 516 -22.48 14.98 11.65
C THR A 516 -23.74 14.11 11.55
N ASP A 517 -23.61 12.77 11.61
CA ASP A 517 -24.71 11.80 11.38
C ASP A 517 -25.47 11.99 10.06
N ASP A 518 -24.87 12.71 9.11
CA ASP A 518 -25.44 12.92 7.78
C ASP A 518 -25.15 11.68 6.90
N ILE A 519 -25.84 10.60 7.23
CA ILE A 519 -25.69 9.31 6.56
C ILE A 519 -26.41 9.39 5.22
N PRO A 520 -25.73 9.19 4.06
CA PRO A 520 -26.35 9.26 2.75
C PRO A 520 -27.52 8.26 2.64
N PRO A 521 -28.70 8.69 2.14
CA PRO A 521 -29.82 7.78 2.01
C PRO A 521 -29.59 6.77 0.88
N LEU A 522 -29.74 5.47 1.19
CA LEU A 522 -29.64 4.39 0.20
C LEU A 522 -30.73 4.49 -0.86
N SER A 523 -31.94 4.82 -0.44
CA SER A 523 -33.12 4.93 -1.31
C SER A 523 -33.02 6.01 -2.39
N ALA A 524 -32.12 7.00 -2.23
CA ALA A 524 -31.85 8.02 -3.24
C ALA A 524 -31.19 7.43 -4.51
N GLU A 525 -30.33 6.41 -4.34
CA GLU A 525 -29.56 5.79 -5.43
C GLU A 525 -30.05 4.37 -5.77
N ARG A 526 -30.62 3.67 -4.78
CA ARG A 526 -31.12 2.29 -4.88
C ARG A 526 -32.59 2.24 -4.46
N ARG A 527 -33.48 2.53 -5.40
CA ARG A 527 -34.95 2.54 -5.17
C ARG A 527 -35.52 1.17 -4.78
N ASP A 528 -34.81 0.10 -5.05
CA ASP A 528 -35.15 -1.27 -4.68
C ASP A 528 -34.87 -1.57 -3.20
N VAL A 529 -34.09 -0.73 -2.49
CA VAL A 529 -33.82 -0.90 -1.06
C VAL A 529 -35.00 -0.42 -0.22
N PRO A 530 -35.65 -1.31 0.57
CA PRO A 530 -36.74 -0.92 1.46
C PRO A 530 -36.26 0.05 2.54
N ARG A 531 -37.14 0.99 2.92
CA ARG A 531 -36.83 1.95 4.02
C ARG A 531 -36.47 1.27 5.32
N GLU A 532 -37.12 0.17 5.63
CA GLU A 532 -36.87 -0.61 6.84
C GLU A 532 -35.43 -1.15 6.87
N VAL A 533 -34.89 -1.56 5.73
CA VAL A 533 -33.48 -2.00 5.59
C VAL A 533 -32.55 -0.80 5.76
N GLU A 534 -32.85 0.33 5.10
CA GLU A 534 -32.10 1.56 5.25
C GLU A 534 -32.04 2.03 6.71
N ASP A 535 -33.20 2.07 7.39
CA ASP A 535 -33.30 2.52 8.79
C ASP A 535 -32.46 1.63 9.74
N VAL A 536 -32.47 0.33 9.51
CA VAL A 536 -31.67 -0.63 10.28
C VAL A 536 -30.17 -0.38 10.10
N LEU A 537 -29.71 -0.17 8.87
CA LEU A 537 -28.31 0.12 8.59
C LEU A 537 -27.89 1.51 9.11
N ARG A 538 -28.73 2.53 8.92
CA ARG A 538 -28.48 3.88 9.43
C ARG A 538 -28.35 3.93 10.95
N ARG A 539 -29.16 3.16 11.68
CA ARG A 539 -29.04 3.05 13.13
C ARG A 539 -27.68 2.49 13.54
N ALA A 540 -27.16 1.49 12.87
CA ALA A 540 -25.85 0.93 13.17
C ALA A 540 -24.70 1.92 12.86
N LEU A 541 -24.92 2.88 11.94
CA LEU A 541 -23.96 3.92 11.53
C LEU A 541 -24.03 5.21 12.37
N ARG A 542 -24.80 5.25 13.46
CA ARG A 542 -24.81 6.41 14.35
C ARG A 542 -23.42 6.70 14.91
N SER A 543 -23.06 7.98 15.01
CA SER A 543 -21.77 8.41 15.55
C SER A 543 -21.59 7.94 16.98
N GLU A 544 -22.62 8.16 17.83
CA GLU A 544 -22.63 7.76 19.22
C GLU A 544 -22.89 6.24 19.37
N PRO A 545 -21.96 5.48 20.00
CA PRO A 545 -22.13 4.04 20.18
C PRO A 545 -23.40 3.65 20.96
N THR A 546 -23.89 4.51 21.85
CA THR A 546 -25.10 4.26 22.66
C THR A 546 -26.39 4.28 21.86
N GLU A 547 -26.41 4.93 20.70
CA GLU A 547 -27.55 5.01 19.79
C GLU A 547 -27.64 3.83 18.84
N ARG A 548 -26.53 3.07 18.70
CA ARG A 548 -26.45 1.85 17.86
C ARG A 548 -27.17 0.67 18.52
N TYR A 549 -27.08 -0.50 17.89
CA TYR A 549 -27.46 -1.75 18.52
C TYR A 549 -26.45 -2.13 19.59
N HIS A 550 -26.94 -2.58 20.76
CA HIS A 550 -26.08 -2.93 21.88
C HIS A 550 -25.32 -4.27 21.68
N SER A 551 -25.79 -5.13 20.76
CA SER A 551 -25.17 -6.42 20.47
C SER A 551 -25.39 -6.86 19.01
N ALA A 552 -24.57 -7.81 18.55
CA ALA A 552 -24.74 -8.43 17.23
C ALA A 552 -26.09 -9.13 17.09
N SER A 553 -26.59 -9.82 18.14
CA SER A 553 -27.90 -10.47 18.12
C SER A 553 -29.05 -9.46 18.00
N ALA A 554 -28.97 -8.30 18.65
CA ALA A 554 -29.98 -7.25 18.51
C ALA A 554 -30.01 -6.69 17.08
N PHE A 555 -28.85 -6.48 16.49
CA PHE A 555 -28.74 -6.03 15.09
C PHE A 555 -29.24 -7.12 14.14
N HIS A 556 -28.89 -8.38 14.37
CA HIS A 556 -29.32 -9.53 13.58
C HIS A 556 -30.84 -9.68 13.57
N ALA A 557 -31.49 -9.55 14.75
CA ALA A 557 -32.94 -9.56 14.83
C ALA A 557 -33.59 -8.43 14.03
N ALA A 558 -33.01 -7.21 14.06
CA ALA A 558 -33.52 -6.09 13.29
C ALA A 558 -33.35 -6.30 11.78
N VAL A 559 -32.22 -6.84 11.32
CA VAL A 559 -31.97 -7.18 9.90
C VAL A 559 -32.99 -8.19 9.43
N ARG A 560 -33.21 -9.31 10.15
CA ARG A 560 -34.20 -10.32 9.78
C ARG A 560 -35.64 -9.78 9.76
N GLY A 561 -35.95 -8.85 10.66
CA GLY A 561 -37.26 -8.18 10.68
C GLY A 561 -37.49 -7.32 9.44
N ALA A 562 -36.47 -6.53 9.05
CA ALA A 562 -36.53 -5.62 7.92
C ALA A 562 -36.66 -6.37 6.59
N PHE A 563 -35.80 -7.35 6.34
CA PHE A 563 -35.83 -8.15 5.10
C PHE A 563 -37.05 -9.09 5.06
N GLY A 564 -37.39 -9.77 6.14
CA GLY A 564 -38.57 -10.65 6.22
C GLY A 564 -39.90 -9.94 6.09
N GLY A 565 -40.01 -8.67 6.53
CA GLY A 565 -41.19 -7.82 6.32
C GLY A 565 -41.38 -7.46 4.84
N PHE A 566 -40.29 -7.19 4.13
CA PHE A 566 -40.30 -6.91 2.70
C PHE A 566 -40.78 -8.11 1.87
N LEU A 567 -40.21 -9.30 2.11
CA LEU A 567 -40.60 -10.53 1.40
C LEU A 567 -42.08 -10.88 1.62
N ARG A 568 -42.63 -10.68 2.83
CA ARG A 568 -44.05 -10.88 3.09
C ARG A 568 -44.95 -9.91 2.33
N ARG A 569 -44.53 -8.63 2.19
CA ARG A 569 -45.26 -7.62 1.38
C ARG A 569 -45.19 -7.95 -0.10
N LEU A 570 -44.04 -8.38 -0.59
CA LEU A 570 -43.88 -8.81 -1.99
C LEU A 570 -44.79 -10.02 -2.28
N ALA A 571 -44.77 -11.03 -1.45
CA ALA A 571 -45.60 -12.20 -1.57
C ALA A 571 -47.13 -11.90 -1.47
N ALA A 572 -47.50 -10.85 -0.75
CA ALA A 572 -48.89 -10.38 -0.68
C ALA A 572 -49.34 -9.70 -1.96
N LEU A 573 -48.44 -9.01 -2.69
CA LEU A 573 -48.75 -8.39 -3.97
C LEU A 573 -48.93 -9.39 -5.13
N PHE A 574 -48.41 -10.61 -4.98
CA PHE A 574 -48.53 -11.68 -5.98
C PHE A 574 -49.50 -12.78 -5.58
N ARG A 575 -50.33 -12.60 -4.50
CA ARG A 575 -51.43 -13.51 -4.26
C ARG A 575 -52.52 -13.27 -5.30
N PRO A 576 -52.94 -14.28 -6.09
CA PRO A 576 -54.09 -14.13 -6.95
C PRO A 576 -55.28 -13.87 -6.05
N GLU A 577 -56.08 -12.84 -6.38
CA GLU A 577 -57.38 -12.62 -5.76
C GLU A 577 -58.24 -13.87 -6.03
N SER A 578 -58.56 -14.58 -4.95
CA SER A 578 -59.44 -15.73 -4.97
C SER A 578 -60.90 -15.31 -4.97
#